data_747f8f533434255b43e9b97efad374d8
#
_entry.id   747f8f533434255b43e9b97efad374d8
#
_cell.length_a   1.000
_cell.length_b   1.000
_cell.length_c   1.000
_cell.angle_alpha   90.00
_cell.angle_beta   90.00
_cell.angle_gamma   90.00
#
_symmetry.space_group_name_H-M   'P 1'
#
loop_
_entity.id
_entity.type
_entity.pdbx_description
1 polymer ?
#
loop_
_entity_poly.entity_id
_entity_poly.type
_entity_poly.pdbx_seq_one_letter_code
_entity_poly.pdbx_strand_id
1 'polypeptide(L)'
;GIDLYTISNTGAYGEHGPTTVGLSGHKSIPLYGKAEAFRFVYDVVYTNVMSSGAYRGYGATQGLFAIETAVNELAEKLHMDPMKLREMNIVKEGQVMPAFYGETNTSCALDRCIAKVKEMSHWDENYPVRELGQGKVRALGMGLAMQGSCISGLDVGSAALKLNDEGFYIMRIAAADMGTGCDTILAQIAAEVLECPLDKVIVFGADTDASPYDSGSYASSTTYVTGKATELCARKLRDKICFVGAKMLGCDEKEVEFDGDKVIYRGEKTLEKTKVSLFDIA
;
A
#
# COMPACT_ATOMS: atom_id res chain seq x y z
N GLY A 1 19.52 18.85 15.83
CA GLY A 1 18.35 18.28 16.50
C GLY A 1 17.06 18.66 15.80
N ILE A 2 16.00 17.91 16.09
CA ILE A 2 14.64 18.17 15.59
C ILE A 2 13.71 18.30 16.79
N ASP A 3 12.98 19.41 16.86
CA ASP A 3 11.93 19.64 17.85
C ASP A 3 10.63 19.93 17.12
N LEU A 4 9.67 19.02 17.22
CA LEU A 4 8.36 19.13 16.57
C LEU A 4 7.27 19.19 17.62
N TYR A 5 6.53 20.28 17.62
CA TYR A 5 5.31 20.44 18.41
C TYR A 5 4.11 20.61 17.50
N THR A 6 3.08 19.82 17.69
CA THR A 6 1.88 19.82 16.86
C THR A 6 0.63 20.03 17.71
N ILE A 7 -0.24 20.94 17.30
CA ILE A 7 -1.60 21.08 17.85
C ILE A 7 -2.58 20.57 16.79
N SER A 8 -3.40 19.61 17.15
CA SER A 8 -4.41 19.01 16.27
C SER A 8 -5.82 19.31 16.77
N ASN A 9 -6.64 19.86 15.88
CA ASN A 9 -8.06 20.03 16.13
C ASN A 9 -8.81 18.78 15.67
N THR A 10 -9.38 18.03 16.64
CA THR A 10 -10.11 16.81 16.35
C THR A 10 -11.63 17.04 16.14
N GLY A 11 -12.11 18.26 16.29
CA GLY A 11 -13.54 18.57 16.25
C GLY A 11 -14.28 18.09 17.48
N ALA A 12 -15.56 17.74 17.33
CA ALA A 12 -16.44 17.47 18.47
C ALA A 12 -16.23 16.10 19.15
N TYR A 13 -15.72 15.07 18.45
CA TYR A 13 -15.78 13.69 18.93
C TYR A 13 -14.44 12.94 19.03
N GLY A 14 -13.35 13.51 18.64
CA GLY A 14 -12.03 12.91 18.88
C GLY A 14 -11.62 11.78 17.95
N GLU A 15 -12.47 10.87 17.59
CA GLU A 15 -12.24 9.70 16.72
C GLU A 15 -10.76 9.30 16.51
N HIS A 16 -10.20 9.59 15.35
CA HIS A 16 -8.81 9.29 14.98
C HIS A 16 -7.79 10.39 15.36
N GLY A 17 -8.20 11.46 16.03
CA GLY A 17 -7.36 12.62 16.32
C GLY A 17 -6.01 12.29 16.95
N PRO A 18 -5.95 11.57 18.10
CA PRO A 18 -4.70 11.25 18.76
C PRO A 18 -3.75 10.41 17.91
N THR A 19 -4.28 9.41 17.22
CA THR A 19 -3.47 8.52 16.38
C THR A 19 -2.95 9.25 15.14
N THR A 20 -3.79 10.07 14.50
CA THR A 20 -3.41 10.84 13.32
C THR A 20 -2.27 11.80 13.64
N VAL A 21 -2.40 12.58 14.72
CA VAL A 21 -1.34 13.52 15.09
C VAL A 21 -0.08 12.82 15.57
N GLY A 22 -0.19 11.69 16.28
CA GLY A 22 0.94 10.88 16.67
C GLY A 22 1.78 10.42 15.48
N LEU A 23 1.12 10.01 14.40
CA LEU A 23 1.81 9.62 13.18
C LEU A 23 2.47 10.78 12.44
N SER A 24 2.10 12.04 12.70
CA SER A 24 2.76 13.17 12.08
C SER A 24 4.25 13.25 12.45
N GLY A 25 4.60 12.98 13.69
CA GLY A 25 6.00 12.88 14.12
C GLY A 25 6.66 11.57 13.71
N HIS A 26 5.98 10.44 13.95
CA HIS A 26 6.53 9.11 13.66
C HIS A 26 6.84 8.86 12.18
N LYS A 27 6.20 9.58 11.26
CA LYS A 27 6.39 9.41 9.81
C LYS A 27 7.19 10.53 9.15
N SER A 28 7.60 11.54 9.90
CA SER A 28 8.38 12.65 9.35
C SER A 28 9.80 12.74 9.92
N ILE A 29 9.94 12.68 11.24
CA ILE A 29 11.24 12.80 11.91
C ILE A 29 12.24 11.72 11.48
N PRO A 30 11.87 10.43 11.33
CA PRO A 30 12.82 9.38 10.98
C PRO A 30 13.50 9.54 9.62
N LEU A 31 12.94 10.35 8.71
CA LEU A 31 13.60 10.66 7.43
C LEU A 31 15.00 11.21 7.62
N TYR A 32 15.24 11.95 8.72
CA TYR A 32 16.51 12.60 9.02
C TYR A 32 17.26 11.84 10.12
N GLY A 33 17.63 10.61 9.83
CA GLY A 33 18.22 9.65 10.77
C GLY A 33 19.56 10.05 11.38
N LYS A 34 20.18 11.16 10.90
CA LYS A 34 21.43 11.71 11.47
C LYS A 34 21.20 12.77 12.56
N ALA A 35 19.96 13.08 12.91
CA ALA A 35 19.69 14.00 13.98
C ALA A 35 20.15 13.38 15.32
N GLU A 36 21.05 14.07 16.02
CA GLU A 36 21.59 13.62 17.30
C GLU A 36 20.56 13.65 18.44
N ALA A 37 19.59 14.53 18.32
CA ALA A 37 18.49 14.65 19.27
C ALA A 37 17.18 14.99 18.55
N PHE A 38 16.09 14.45 19.05
CA PHE A 38 14.76 14.79 18.58
C PHE A 38 13.77 14.79 19.74
N ARG A 39 12.77 15.65 19.61
CA ARG A 39 11.61 15.70 20.49
C ARG A 39 10.36 15.83 19.64
N PHE A 40 9.33 15.07 20.00
CA PHE A 40 8.00 15.20 19.40
C PHE A 40 6.97 15.28 20.52
N VAL A 41 6.22 16.36 20.53
CA VAL A 41 5.12 16.61 21.49
C VAL A 41 3.90 17.07 20.72
N TYR A 42 2.73 16.66 21.16
CA TYR A 42 1.50 17.10 20.53
C TYR A 42 0.35 17.23 21.52
N ASP A 43 -0.57 18.13 21.19
CA ASP A 43 -1.86 18.28 21.85
C ASP A 43 -2.99 18.01 20.86
N VAL A 44 -4.02 17.33 21.32
CA VAL A 44 -5.27 17.11 20.57
C VAL A 44 -6.38 17.82 21.29
N VAL A 45 -7.01 18.79 20.61
CA VAL A 45 -8.02 19.64 21.20
C VAL A 45 -9.38 19.41 20.59
N TYR A 46 -10.42 19.40 21.44
CA TYR A 46 -11.81 19.38 21.00
C TYR A 46 -12.27 20.78 20.65
N THR A 47 -13.11 20.86 19.63
CA THR A 47 -13.78 22.10 19.22
C THR A 47 -15.21 21.81 18.73
N ASN A 48 -16.03 22.85 18.59
CA ASN A 48 -17.42 22.76 18.16
C ASN A 48 -17.56 22.70 16.61
N VAL A 49 -16.59 22.08 15.93
CA VAL A 49 -16.67 21.86 14.48
C VAL A 49 -16.87 20.37 14.19
N MET A 50 -17.10 20.06 12.93
CA MET A 50 -17.23 18.67 12.47
C MET A 50 -16.03 17.83 12.91
N SER A 51 -16.29 16.59 13.29
CA SER A 51 -15.24 15.63 13.67
C SER A 51 -14.25 15.43 12.54
N SER A 52 -12.98 15.48 12.88
CA SER A 52 -11.91 15.07 11.96
C SER A 52 -11.73 13.57 11.99
N GLY A 53 -11.25 13.00 10.90
CA GLY A 53 -11.11 11.56 10.77
C GLY A 53 -9.86 11.14 10.02
N ALA A 54 -9.81 9.88 9.66
CA ALA A 54 -8.75 9.31 8.85
C ALA A 54 -8.83 9.84 7.41
N TYR A 55 -7.71 10.34 6.90
CA TYR A 55 -7.56 10.74 5.51
C TYR A 55 -6.28 10.12 4.93
N ARG A 56 -6.25 9.87 3.64
CA ARG A 56 -5.09 9.26 2.95
C ARG A 56 -3.80 9.99 3.30
N GLY A 57 -2.79 9.24 3.79
CA GLY A 57 -1.56 9.77 4.36
C GLY A 57 -1.57 9.86 5.89
N TYR A 58 -2.72 9.84 6.54
CA TYR A 58 -3.01 9.63 7.96
C TYR A 58 -1.93 10.17 8.91
N GLY A 59 -1.82 11.50 8.97
CA GLY A 59 -0.85 12.22 9.81
C GLY A 59 0.52 12.42 9.17
N ALA A 60 1.01 11.51 8.36
CA ALA A 60 2.31 11.64 7.69
C ALA A 60 2.39 12.91 6.84
N THR A 61 1.37 13.21 6.05
CA THR A 61 1.33 14.41 5.19
C THR A 61 1.47 15.71 5.98
N GLN A 62 0.83 15.81 7.13
CA GLN A 62 0.89 16.99 8.00
C GLN A 62 2.30 17.16 8.58
N GLY A 63 2.87 16.08 9.12
CA GLY A 63 4.22 16.10 9.69
C GLY A 63 5.30 16.34 8.65
N LEU A 64 5.19 15.72 7.49
CA LEU A 64 6.11 15.93 6.38
C LEU A 64 6.07 17.35 5.86
N PHE A 65 4.88 17.94 5.71
CA PHE A 65 4.76 19.35 5.32
C PHE A 65 5.53 20.26 6.29
N ALA A 66 5.37 20.07 7.60
CA ALA A 66 6.03 20.87 8.60
C ALA A 66 7.57 20.68 8.58
N ILE A 67 8.05 19.45 8.60
CA ILE A 67 9.48 19.14 8.59
C ILE A 67 10.14 19.60 7.30
N GLU A 68 9.55 19.31 6.15
CA GLU A 68 10.13 19.64 4.85
C GLU A 68 10.15 21.14 4.59
N THR A 69 9.14 21.88 5.09
CA THR A 69 9.16 23.35 5.07
C THR A 69 10.29 23.89 5.95
N ALA A 70 10.43 23.39 7.16
CA ALA A 70 11.52 23.80 8.07
C ALA A 70 12.91 23.48 7.50
N VAL A 71 13.06 22.33 6.79
CA VAL A 71 14.32 21.99 6.11
C VAL A 71 14.63 22.97 4.96
N ASN A 72 13.62 23.38 4.20
CA ASN A 72 13.80 24.37 3.14
C ASN A 72 14.21 25.74 3.73
N GLU A 73 13.53 26.21 4.78
CA GLU A 73 13.89 27.45 5.47
C GLU A 73 15.31 27.40 6.08
N LEU A 74 15.69 26.24 6.64
CA LEU A 74 17.03 26.03 7.16
C LEU A 74 18.08 26.08 6.05
N ALA A 75 17.81 25.47 4.88
CA ALA A 75 18.68 25.53 3.73
C ALA A 75 18.90 26.97 3.26
N GLU A 76 17.83 27.75 3.19
CA GLU A 76 17.90 29.17 2.86
C GLU A 76 18.78 29.96 3.84
N LYS A 77 18.58 29.79 5.14
CA LYS A 77 19.37 30.43 6.19
C LYS A 77 20.84 30.03 6.18
N LEU A 78 21.14 28.82 5.75
CA LEU A 78 22.51 28.30 5.59
C LEU A 78 23.13 28.67 4.24
N HIS A 79 22.40 29.31 3.36
CA HIS A 79 22.79 29.55 1.96
C HIS A 79 23.22 28.26 1.25
N MET A 80 22.49 27.18 1.51
CA MET A 80 22.76 25.86 0.99
C MET A 80 21.62 25.38 0.10
N ASP A 81 21.96 24.61 -0.93
CA ASP A 81 20.97 23.92 -1.76
C ASP A 81 20.13 22.97 -0.86
N PRO A 82 18.78 23.06 -0.88
CA PRO A 82 17.93 22.23 -0.04
C PRO A 82 18.01 20.73 -0.39
N MET A 83 18.36 20.39 -1.64
CA MET A 83 18.62 19.02 -2.03
C MET A 83 19.90 18.49 -1.36
N LYS A 84 20.97 19.27 -1.40
CA LYS A 84 22.24 18.93 -0.75
C LYS A 84 22.09 18.79 0.77
N LEU A 85 21.32 19.68 1.41
CA LEU A 85 21.04 19.57 2.84
C LEU A 85 20.36 18.25 3.19
N ARG A 86 19.42 17.80 2.35
CA ARG A 86 18.74 16.50 2.50
C ARG A 86 19.69 15.33 2.31
N GLU A 87 20.45 15.30 1.22
CA GLU A 87 21.43 14.24 0.94
C GLU A 87 22.39 13.99 2.11
N MET A 88 22.78 15.06 2.80
CA MET A 88 23.68 14.98 3.96
C MET A 88 23.01 14.38 5.20
N ASN A 89 21.69 14.50 5.33
CA ASN A 89 20.97 14.22 6.58
C ASN A 89 19.95 13.10 6.52
N ILE A 90 19.58 12.62 5.33
CA ILE A 90 18.61 11.52 5.18
C ILE A 90 19.11 10.22 5.78
N VAL A 91 18.14 9.41 6.24
CA VAL A 91 18.39 8.04 6.64
C VAL A 91 18.84 7.21 5.44
N LYS A 92 19.76 6.27 5.68
CA LYS A 92 20.28 5.32 4.67
C LYS A 92 19.99 3.89 5.07
N GLU A 93 20.08 3.01 4.08
CA GLU A 93 19.99 1.57 4.31
C GLU A 93 21.05 1.13 5.33
N GLY A 94 20.68 0.23 6.23
CA GLY A 94 21.51 -0.26 7.33
C GLY A 94 21.60 0.65 8.55
N GLN A 95 21.07 1.88 8.50
CA GLN A 95 21.08 2.78 9.65
C GLN A 95 19.94 2.47 10.63
N VAL A 96 20.25 2.59 11.91
CA VAL A 96 19.24 2.58 12.97
C VAL A 96 18.48 3.90 12.96
N MET A 97 17.17 3.85 13.13
CA MET A 97 16.28 5.00 13.19
C MET A 97 15.77 5.21 14.63
N PRO A 98 16.46 5.99 15.46
CA PRO A 98 16.06 6.18 16.87
C PRO A 98 14.65 6.74 17.03
N ALA A 99 14.23 7.62 16.12
CA ALA A 99 12.90 8.20 16.10
C ALA A 99 11.81 7.24 15.55
N PHE A 100 12.19 6.04 15.13
CA PHE A 100 11.27 4.99 14.68
C PHE A 100 11.55 3.69 15.46
N TYR A 101 11.28 3.70 16.74
CA TYR A 101 11.43 2.57 17.68
C TYR A 101 12.84 1.96 17.74
N GLY A 102 13.86 2.61 17.22
CA GLY A 102 15.21 2.04 17.13
C GLY A 102 15.36 0.94 16.08
N GLU A 103 14.41 0.84 15.16
CA GLU A 103 14.46 -0.15 14.08
C GLU A 103 15.58 0.16 13.09
N THR A 104 16.15 -0.90 12.52
CA THR A 104 17.13 -0.77 11.43
C THR A 104 16.42 -0.62 10.10
N ASN A 105 16.81 0.39 9.33
CA ASN A 105 16.30 0.61 7.98
C ASN A 105 16.89 -0.42 7.01
N THR A 106 16.19 -1.50 6.79
CA THR A 106 16.68 -2.65 5.98
C THR A 106 16.55 -2.46 4.48
N SER A 107 15.78 -1.45 4.04
CA SER A 107 15.60 -1.14 2.61
C SER A 107 15.35 0.36 2.45
N CYS A 108 16.23 1.04 1.73
CA CYS A 108 16.12 2.48 1.48
C CYS A 108 16.73 2.85 0.12
N ALA A 109 15.99 3.66 -0.63
CA ALA A 109 16.43 4.17 -1.92
C ALA A 109 16.31 5.70 -2.02
N LEU A 110 16.20 6.42 -0.89
CA LEU A 110 16.00 7.87 -0.88
C LEU A 110 17.11 8.62 -1.60
N ASP A 111 18.35 8.22 -1.44
CA ASP A 111 19.51 8.77 -2.13
C ASP A 111 19.40 8.60 -3.65
N ARG A 112 19.02 7.42 -4.10
CA ARG A 112 18.79 7.12 -5.53
C ARG A 112 17.58 7.89 -6.08
N CYS A 113 16.53 8.03 -5.29
CA CYS A 113 15.36 8.85 -5.67
C CYS A 113 15.76 10.32 -5.83
N ILE A 114 16.54 10.88 -4.90
CA ILE A 114 17.06 12.26 -4.99
C ILE A 114 17.90 12.44 -6.25
N ALA A 115 18.86 11.54 -6.50
CA ALA A 115 19.70 11.59 -7.68
C ALA A 115 18.87 11.56 -8.98
N LYS A 116 17.85 10.68 -9.03
CA LYS A 116 16.98 10.58 -10.21
C LYS A 116 16.12 11.81 -10.43
N VAL A 117 15.53 12.35 -9.37
CA VAL A 117 14.74 13.59 -9.45
C VAL A 117 15.62 14.77 -9.85
N LYS A 118 16.85 14.85 -9.32
CA LYS A 118 17.83 15.87 -9.70
C LYS A 118 18.12 15.85 -11.20
N GLU A 119 18.40 14.67 -11.75
CA GLU A 119 18.61 14.44 -13.18
C GLU A 119 17.38 14.86 -14.01
N MET A 120 16.19 14.33 -13.67
CA MET A 120 14.96 14.53 -14.43
C MET A 120 14.48 15.99 -14.44
N SER A 121 14.72 16.72 -13.35
CA SER A 121 14.32 18.13 -13.23
C SER A 121 15.35 19.10 -13.80
N HIS A 122 16.53 18.62 -14.17
CA HIS A 122 17.70 19.46 -14.47
C HIS A 122 17.91 20.48 -13.35
N TRP A 123 17.95 19.98 -12.11
CA TRP A 123 17.92 20.79 -10.89
C TRP A 123 18.97 21.90 -10.88
N ASP A 124 20.23 21.56 -11.16
CA ASP A 124 21.35 22.50 -11.10
C ASP A 124 21.21 23.69 -12.06
N GLU A 125 20.43 23.52 -13.14
CA GLU A 125 20.18 24.53 -14.15
C GLU A 125 18.92 25.36 -13.89
N ASN A 126 17.92 24.75 -13.25
CA ASN A 126 16.57 25.31 -13.13
C ASN A 126 16.22 25.82 -11.73
N TYR A 127 16.94 25.38 -10.70
CA TYR A 127 16.70 25.82 -9.31
C TYR A 127 17.39 27.14 -9.01
N PRO A 128 16.81 28.07 -8.23
CA PRO A 128 15.45 27.97 -7.67
C PRO A 128 14.36 28.42 -8.64
N VAL A 129 14.67 29.29 -9.57
CA VAL A 129 13.70 29.92 -10.48
C VAL A 129 14.29 30.08 -11.87
N ARG A 130 13.49 29.82 -12.87
CA ARG A 130 13.80 30.08 -14.27
C ARG A 130 12.76 31.03 -14.87
N GLU A 131 13.19 32.09 -15.47
CA GLU A 131 12.34 32.99 -16.23
C GLU A 131 11.97 32.38 -17.57
N LEU A 132 10.69 32.42 -17.93
CA LEU A 132 10.14 31.90 -19.19
C LEU A 132 9.78 33.03 -20.19
N GLY A 133 9.98 34.29 -19.80
CA GLY A 133 9.53 35.46 -20.56
C GLY A 133 8.07 35.82 -20.33
N GLN A 134 7.64 36.97 -20.82
CA GLN A 134 6.27 37.48 -20.70
C GLN A 134 5.74 37.52 -19.25
N GLY A 135 6.61 37.81 -18.27
CA GLY A 135 6.25 37.83 -16.84
C GLY A 135 5.96 36.46 -16.21
N LYS A 136 6.28 35.36 -16.88
CA LYS A 136 6.12 34.01 -16.39
C LYS A 136 7.43 33.48 -15.81
N VAL A 137 7.33 32.82 -14.66
CA VAL A 137 8.46 32.16 -14.01
C VAL A 137 8.09 30.70 -13.71
N ARG A 138 9.08 29.84 -13.69
CA ARG A 138 8.98 28.46 -13.22
C ARG A 138 9.91 28.30 -12.03
N ALA A 139 9.36 27.96 -10.88
CA ALA A 139 10.14 27.65 -9.69
C ALA A 139 10.20 26.13 -9.47
N LEU A 140 11.31 25.66 -8.92
CA LEU A 140 11.47 24.30 -8.46
C LEU A 140 11.47 24.28 -6.92
N GLY A 141 10.81 23.30 -6.37
CA GLY A 141 10.83 22.98 -4.96
C GLY A 141 10.97 21.47 -4.77
N MET A 142 11.41 21.07 -3.58
CA MET A 142 11.64 19.68 -3.25
C MET A 142 11.09 19.37 -1.86
N GLY A 143 10.55 18.18 -1.70
CA GLY A 143 10.20 17.58 -0.44
C GLY A 143 10.41 16.07 -0.49
N LEU A 144 10.69 15.46 0.65
CA LEU A 144 10.78 14.02 0.83
C LEU A 144 9.52 13.51 1.52
N ALA A 145 9.22 12.24 1.31
CA ALA A 145 8.13 11.57 2.00
C ALA A 145 8.49 10.13 2.34
N MET A 146 7.95 9.66 3.44
CA MET A 146 7.92 8.24 3.80
C MET A 146 6.54 7.87 4.31
N GLN A 147 6.16 6.61 4.14
CA GLN A 147 4.96 6.05 4.71
C GLN A 147 5.24 4.62 5.15
N GLY A 148 4.80 4.28 6.37
CA GLY A 148 4.81 2.89 6.82
C GLY A 148 3.59 2.15 6.29
N SER A 149 3.77 0.87 5.98
CA SER A 149 2.69 -0.02 5.57
C SER A 149 2.44 -1.07 6.65
N CYS A 150 1.17 -1.44 6.82
CA CYS A 150 0.64 -2.40 7.77
C CYS A 150 0.75 -1.98 9.25
N ILE A 151 -0.19 -2.47 10.04
CA ILE A 151 -0.16 -2.40 11.50
C ILE A 151 -0.06 -3.85 11.99
N SER A 152 1.12 -4.23 12.45
CA SER A 152 1.38 -5.60 12.90
C SER A 152 0.40 -6.04 13.98
N GLY A 153 -0.22 -7.21 13.78
CA GLY A 153 -1.16 -7.81 14.71
C GLY A 153 -2.57 -7.20 14.73
N LEU A 154 -2.86 -6.20 13.89
CA LEU A 154 -4.17 -5.55 13.81
C LEU A 154 -4.81 -5.66 12.43
N ASP A 155 -4.02 -5.53 11.36
CA ASP A 155 -4.56 -5.57 10.01
C ASP A 155 -5.04 -6.99 9.65
N VAL A 156 -6.29 -7.07 9.22
CA VAL A 156 -6.95 -8.31 8.78
C VAL A 156 -7.55 -8.07 7.41
N GLY A 157 -7.35 -9.01 6.51
CA GLY A 157 -7.99 -9.03 5.20
C GLY A 157 -8.69 -10.35 4.96
N SER A 158 -9.84 -10.31 4.31
CA SER A 158 -10.58 -11.50 3.93
C SER A 158 -11.05 -11.43 2.50
N ALA A 159 -11.14 -12.60 1.86
CA ALA A 159 -11.70 -12.74 0.53
C ALA A 159 -12.54 -14.01 0.46
N ALA A 160 -13.59 -13.97 -0.34
CA ALA A 160 -14.38 -15.15 -0.71
C ALA A 160 -14.46 -15.24 -2.24
N LEU A 161 -14.23 -16.44 -2.76
CA LEU A 161 -14.33 -16.75 -4.19
C LEU A 161 -15.30 -17.88 -4.43
N LYS A 162 -16.12 -17.72 -5.44
CA LYS A 162 -17.06 -18.72 -5.92
C LYS A 162 -16.94 -18.85 -7.43
N LEU A 163 -16.79 -20.06 -7.95
CA LEU A 163 -17.03 -20.38 -9.34
C LEU A 163 -18.53 -20.50 -9.55
N ASN A 164 -19.10 -19.81 -10.55
CA ASN A 164 -20.50 -19.96 -10.93
C ASN A 164 -20.64 -20.91 -12.13
N ASP A 165 -21.87 -21.29 -12.42
CA ASP A 165 -22.24 -22.20 -13.49
C ASP A 165 -22.03 -21.66 -14.93
N GLU A 166 -21.72 -20.38 -15.06
CA GLU A 166 -21.34 -19.75 -16.33
C GLU A 166 -19.82 -19.67 -16.53
N GLY A 167 -19.02 -20.21 -15.58
CA GLY A 167 -17.56 -20.20 -15.64
C GLY A 167 -16.92 -18.87 -15.26
N PHE A 168 -17.62 -18.01 -14.49
CA PHE A 168 -17.07 -16.81 -13.90
C PHE A 168 -16.73 -17.02 -12.43
N TYR A 169 -15.74 -16.28 -11.97
CA TYR A 169 -15.36 -16.24 -10.56
C TYR A 169 -15.97 -15.01 -9.90
N ILE A 170 -16.83 -15.22 -8.91
CA ILE A 170 -17.42 -14.16 -8.12
C ILE A 170 -16.52 -13.95 -6.90
N MET A 171 -15.86 -12.79 -6.83
CA MET A 171 -15.00 -12.41 -5.72
C MET A 171 -15.70 -11.40 -4.83
N ARG A 172 -15.75 -11.68 -3.52
CA ARG A 172 -16.28 -10.78 -2.50
C ARG A 172 -15.16 -10.36 -1.57
N ILE A 173 -14.99 -9.05 -1.42
CA ILE A 173 -13.99 -8.40 -0.57
C ILE A 173 -14.64 -7.25 0.18
N ALA A 174 -14.17 -6.94 1.37
CA ALA A 174 -14.63 -5.78 2.13
C ALA A 174 -13.68 -4.57 2.01
N ALA A 175 -12.47 -4.76 1.45
CA ALA A 175 -11.56 -3.66 1.16
C ALA A 175 -12.24 -2.64 0.24
N ALA A 176 -12.31 -1.37 0.69
CA ALA A 176 -12.93 -0.30 -0.07
C ALA A 176 -11.92 0.37 -1.01
N ASP A 177 -12.29 0.51 -2.27
CA ASP A 177 -11.49 1.27 -3.24
C ASP A 177 -11.72 2.78 -3.05
N MET A 178 -10.75 3.46 -2.45
CA MET A 178 -10.72 4.89 -2.27
C MET A 178 -9.86 5.64 -3.31
N GLY A 179 -9.71 5.05 -4.49
CA GLY A 179 -8.80 5.52 -5.53
C GLY A 179 -7.47 4.77 -5.54
N THR A 180 -7.38 3.62 -4.87
CA THR A 180 -6.20 2.75 -4.83
C THR A 180 -6.18 1.73 -5.96
N GLY A 181 -7.33 1.47 -6.61
CA GLY A 181 -7.50 0.43 -7.60
C GLY A 181 -7.54 -0.98 -7.00
N CYS A 182 -7.89 -1.11 -5.72
CA CYS A 182 -7.81 -2.40 -5.02
C CYS A 182 -8.73 -3.44 -5.64
N ASP A 183 -9.91 -3.10 -6.13
CA ASP A 183 -10.81 -4.04 -6.79
C ASP A 183 -10.12 -4.71 -7.99
N THR A 184 -9.47 -3.90 -8.83
CA THR A 184 -8.71 -4.41 -9.98
C THR A 184 -7.48 -5.22 -9.57
N ILE A 185 -6.70 -4.71 -8.61
CA ILE A 185 -5.47 -5.38 -8.16
C ILE A 185 -5.77 -6.74 -7.52
N LEU A 186 -6.81 -6.81 -6.68
CA LEU A 186 -7.20 -8.06 -6.03
C LEU A 186 -7.76 -9.06 -7.05
N ALA A 187 -8.52 -8.59 -8.06
CA ALA A 187 -8.94 -9.43 -9.17
C ALA A 187 -7.75 -9.97 -9.97
N GLN A 188 -6.72 -9.16 -10.22
CA GLN A 188 -5.49 -9.60 -10.89
C GLN A 188 -4.77 -10.70 -10.10
N ILE A 189 -4.69 -10.58 -8.77
CA ILE A 189 -4.10 -11.61 -7.91
C ILE A 189 -4.90 -12.93 -8.01
N ALA A 190 -6.22 -12.85 -7.99
CA ALA A 190 -7.06 -14.04 -8.14
C ALA A 190 -6.92 -14.67 -9.53
N ALA A 191 -6.95 -13.86 -10.58
CA ALA A 191 -6.82 -14.30 -11.97
C ALA A 191 -5.48 -14.99 -12.25
N GLU A 192 -4.38 -14.46 -11.69
CA GLU A 192 -3.05 -15.08 -11.81
C GLU A 192 -3.01 -16.48 -11.18
N VAL A 193 -3.58 -16.66 -9.99
CA VAL A 193 -3.64 -17.96 -9.31
C VAL A 193 -4.55 -18.95 -10.02
N LEU A 194 -5.66 -18.46 -10.57
CA LEU A 194 -6.66 -19.27 -11.26
C LEU A 194 -6.36 -19.46 -12.75
N GLU A 195 -5.26 -18.87 -13.23
CA GLU A 195 -4.81 -18.95 -14.63
C GLU A 195 -5.92 -18.55 -15.64
N CYS A 196 -6.70 -17.51 -15.28
CA CYS A 196 -7.83 -17.07 -16.09
C CYS A 196 -7.68 -15.62 -16.55
N PRO A 197 -8.36 -15.21 -17.63
CA PRO A 197 -8.47 -13.80 -18.00
C PRO A 197 -9.11 -12.95 -16.88
N LEU A 198 -8.66 -11.71 -16.74
CA LEU A 198 -9.13 -10.80 -15.69
C LEU A 198 -10.66 -10.56 -15.75
N ASP A 199 -11.23 -10.51 -16.92
CA ASP A 199 -12.66 -10.33 -17.18
C ASP A 199 -13.53 -11.50 -16.72
N LYS A 200 -12.92 -12.64 -16.37
CA LYS A 200 -13.60 -13.76 -15.72
C LYS A 200 -13.79 -13.57 -14.21
N VAL A 201 -13.12 -12.59 -13.60
CA VAL A 201 -13.25 -12.29 -12.17
C VAL A 201 -14.16 -11.08 -11.96
N ILE A 202 -15.35 -11.34 -11.44
CA ILE A 202 -16.34 -10.31 -11.11
C ILE A 202 -16.19 -9.94 -9.64
N VAL A 203 -15.90 -8.68 -9.36
CA VAL A 203 -15.65 -8.19 -7.99
C VAL A 203 -16.91 -7.56 -7.43
N PHE A 204 -17.28 -7.98 -6.22
CA PHE A 204 -18.23 -7.30 -5.35
C PHE A 204 -17.46 -6.81 -4.13
N GLY A 205 -17.15 -5.52 -4.11
CA GLY A 205 -16.37 -4.88 -3.05
C GLY A 205 -17.23 -4.06 -2.10
N ALA A 206 -16.83 -4.02 -0.83
CA ALA A 206 -17.34 -3.12 0.21
C ALA A 206 -18.88 -3.17 0.44
N ASP A 207 -19.50 -4.31 0.23
CA ASP A 207 -20.90 -4.57 0.54
C ASP A 207 -20.98 -5.21 1.94
N THR A 208 -21.51 -4.49 2.91
CA THR A 208 -21.59 -4.94 4.31
C THR A 208 -22.50 -6.15 4.54
N ASP A 209 -23.42 -6.44 3.62
CA ASP A 209 -24.31 -7.60 3.72
C ASP A 209 -23.71 -8.87 3.11
N ALA A 210 -22.77 -8.72 2.18
CA ALA A 210 -22.24 -9.82 1.38
C ALA A 210 -20.74 -10.05 1.52
N SER A 211 -19.96 -9.03 1.89
CA SER A 211 -18.51 -9.11 1.99
C SER A 211 -18.05 -9.78 3.30
N PRO A 212 -16.97 -10.56 3.27
CA PRO A 212 -16.36 -11.07 4.49
C PRO A 212 -15.73 -9.94 5.29
N TYR A 213 -15.47 -10.16 6.58
CA TYR A 213 -14.88 -9.13 7.45
C TYR A 213 -13.49 -8.67 6.96
N ASP A 214 -13.27 -7.37 7.02
CA ASP A 214 -12.00 -6.70 6.79
C ASP A 214 -11.93 -5.51 7.76
N SER A 215 -10.75 -5.21 8.29
CA SER A 215 -10.60 -4.10 9.25
C SER A 215 -10.65 -2.73 8.60
N GLY A 216 -10.59 -2.68 7.27
CA GLY A 216 -10.54 -1.47 6.47
C GLY A 216 -9.19 -1.28 5.77
N SER A 217 -9.16 -0.35 4.81
CA SER A 217 -7.94 -0.02 4.04
C SER A 217 -7.00 0.87 4.85
N TYR A 218 -6.51 0.39 5.99
CA TYR A 218 -5.60 1.12 6.88
C TYR A 218 -4.14 0.98 6.46
N ALA A 219 -3.32 1.94 6.88
CA ALA A 219 -1.86 1.91 6.86
C ALA A 219 -1.26 1.42 5.55
N SER A 220 -1.90 1.66 4.41
CA SER A 220 -1.44 1.21 3.08
C SER A 220 -1.24 -0.30 2.98
N SER A 221 -2.07 -1.09 3.65
CA SER A 221 -1.90 -2.54 3.78
C SER A 221 -2.75 -3.39 2.83
N THR A 222 -3.75 -2.81 2.17
CA THR A 222 -4.77 -3.54 1.42
C THR A 222 -4.18 -4.53 0.41
N THR A 223 -3.29 -4.09 -0.48
CA THR A 223 -2.69 -4.97 -1.48
C THR A 223 -1.89 -6.10 -0.84
N TYR A 224 -1.22 -5.84 0.28
CA TYR A 224 -0.41 -6.85 0.97
C TYR A 224 -1.29 -7.81 1.78
N VAL A 225 -2.16 -7.31 2.65
CA VAL A 225 -2.94 -8.12 3.59
C VAL A 225 -4.13 -8.77 2.89
N THR A 226 -5.02 -7.99 2.28
CA THR A 226 -6.18 -8.53 1.56
C THR A 226 -5.76 -9.22 0.27
N GLY A 227 -4.67 -8.78 -0.37
CA GLY A 227 -4.06 -9.49 -1.50
C GLY A 227 -3.57 -10.89 -1.13
N LYS A 228 -2.95 -11.04 0.05
CA LYS A 228 -2.55 -12.38 0.55
C LYS A 228 -3.77 -13.25 0.89
N ALA A 229 -4.81 -12.67 1.47
CA ALA A 229 -6.06 -13.38 1.69
C ALA A 229 -6.70 -13.84 0.36
N THR A 230 -6.68 -12.98 -0.65
CA THR A 230 -7.17 -13.30 -2.00
C THR A 230 -6.36 -14.43 -2.65
N GLU A 231 -5.03 -14.36 -2.59
CA GLU A 231 -4.16 -15.44 -3.09
C GLU A 231 -4.48 -16.77 -2.42
N LEU A 232 -4.56 -16.79 -1.11
CA LEU A 232 -4.87 -18.01 -0.35
C LEU A 232 -6.28 -18.55 -0.67
N CYS A 233 -7.25 -17.67 -0.85
CA CYS A 233 -8.61 -18.04 -1.23
C CYS A 233 -8.64 -18.64 -2.65
N ALA A 234 -7.96 -18.03 -3.60
CA ALA A 234 -7.86 -18.51 -4.97
C ALA A 234 -7.16 -19.87 -5.06
N ARG A 235 -6.08 -20.08 -4.30
CA ARG A 235 -5.41 -21.39 -4.19
C ARG A 235 -6.35 -22.47 -3.66
N LYS A 236 -7.09 -22.20 -2.58
CA LYS A 236 -8.08 -23.13 -2.03
C LYS A 236 -9.18 -23.47 -3.04
N LEU A 237 -9.63 -22.50 -3.84
CA LEU A 237 -10.62 -22.74 -4.88
C LEU A 237 -10.03 -23.59 -6.03
N ARG A 238 -8.81 -23.30 -6.45
CA ARG A 238 -8.07 -24.10 -7.44
C ARG A 238 -7.91 -25.55 -6.99
N ASP A 239 -7.49 -25.77 -5.74
CA ASP A 239 -7.37 -27.10 -5.15
C ASP A 239 -8.73 -27.83 -5.17
N LYS A 240 -9.81 -27.14 -4.83
CA LYS A 240 -11.16 -27.71 -4.88
C LYS A 240 -11.60 -28.05 -6.30
N ILE A 241 -11.27 -27.23 -7.30
CA ILE A 241 -11.52 -27.51 -8.72
C ILE A 241 -10.75 -28.78 -9.14
N CYS A 242 -9.48 -28.90 -8.80
CA CYS A 242 -8.67 -30.09 -9.05
C CYS A 242 -9.28 -31.33 -8.39
N PHE A 243 -9.69 -31.24 -7.14
CA PHE A 243 -10.32 -32.33 -6.39
C PHE A 243 -11.60 -32.82 -7.06
N VAL A 244 -12.50 -31.90 -7.47
CA VAL A 244 -13.75 -32.27 -8.15
C VAL A 244 -13.45 -32.88 -9.52
N GLY A 245 -12.55 -32.24 -10.29
CA GLY A 245 -12.12 -32.74 -11.60
C GLY A 245 -11.50 -34.14 -11.53
N ALA A 246 -10.63 -34.40 -10.52
CA ALA A 246 -10.06 -35.74 -10.32
C ALA A 246 -11.13 -36.80 -10.02
N LYS A 247 -12.13 -36.46 -9.20
CA LYS A 247 -13.27 -37.35 -8.95
C LYS A 247 -14.07 -37.64 -10.19
N MET A 248 -14.33 -36.64 -11.03
CA MET A 248 -15.04 -36.82 -12.29
C MET A 248 -14.25 -37.66 -13.32
N LEU A 249 -12.90 -37.61 -13.23
CA LEU A 249 -12.00 -38.42 -14.06
C LEU A 249 -11.75 -39.81 -13.48
N GLY A 250 -12.11 -40.07 -12.21
CA GLY A 250 -11.87 -41.35 -11.53
C GLY A 250 -10.40 -41.61 -11.19
N CYS A 251 -9.64 -40.55 -10.89
CA CYS A 251 -8.21 -40.62 -10.57
C CYS A 251 -7.86 -39.89 -9.23
N ASP A 252 -6.59 -39.98 -8.83
CA ASP A 252 -6.08 -39.27 -7.66
C ASP A 252 -5.90 -37.77 -7.97
N GLU A 253 -6.11 -36.92 -6.96
CA GLU A 253 -5.92 -35.46 -7.08
C GLU A 253 -4.49 -35.07 -7.47
N LYS A 254 -3.52 -35.88 -7.08
CA LYS A 254 -2.10 -35.67 -7.43
C LYS A 254 -1.77 -35.96 -8.91
N GLU A 255 -2.68 -36.62 -9.60
CA GLU A 255 -2.52 -37.00 -11.00
C GLU A 255 -3.18 -36.00 -11.96
N VAL A 256 -3.69 -34.87 -11.45
CA VAL A 256 -4.34 -33.85 -12.28
C VAL A 256 -3.64 -32.51 -12.22
N GLU A 257 -3.79 -31.74 -13.29
CA GLU A 257 -3.32 -30.36 -13.43
C GLU A 257 -4.49 -29.49 -13.91
N PHE A 258 -4.58 -28.26 -13.37
CA PHE A 258 -5.54 -27.26 -13.81
C PHE A 258 -4.82 -26.20 -14.66
N ASP A 259 -5.34 -25.90 -15.83
CA ASP A 259 -4.77 -24.95 -16.80
C ASP A 259 -5.64 -23.67 -16.97
N GLY A 260 -6.50 -23.37 -16.01
CA GLY A 260 -7.40 -22.22 -16.05
C GLY A 260 -8.76 -22.50 -16.72
N ASP A 261 -8.85 -23.49 -17.58
CA ASP A 261 -10.03 -23.78 -18.38
C ASP A 261 -10.58 -25.20 -18.17
N LYS A 262 -9.71 -26.11 -17.75
CA LYS A 262 -10.04 -27.53 -17.53
C LYS A 262 -9.06 -28.16 -16.54
N VAL A 263 -9.49 -29.29 -15.97
CA VAL A 263 -8.65 -30.20 -15.21
C VAL A 263 -8.22 -31.33 -16.12
N ILE A 264 -6.93 -31.58 -16.21
CA ILE A 264 -6.28 -32.52 -17.11
C ILE A 264 -5.63 -33.64 -16.31
N TYR A 265 -5.88 -34.88 -16.64
CA TYR A 265 -5.16 -36.03 -16.08
C TYR A 265 -3.74 -36.13 -16.66
N ARG A 266 -2.77 -36.31 -15.75
CA ARG A 266 -1.34 -36.43 -16.06
C ARG A 266 -0.73 -37.75 -15.62
N GLY A 267 -1.53 -38.68 -15.08
CA GLY A 267 -1.05 -39.97 -14.62
C GLY A 267 -0.76 -40.95 -15.78
N GLU A 268 -0.27 -42.14 -15.42
CA GLU A 268 0.19 -43.15 -16.37
C GLU A 268 -0.92 -44.13 -16.79
N LYS A 269 -2.06 -44.16 -16.10
CA LYS A 269 -3.15 -45.09 -16.38
C LYS A 269 -3.95 -44.65 -17.61
N THR A 270 -4.47 -45.61 -18.36
CA THR A 270 -5.41 -45.31 -19.44
C THR A 270 -6.79 -45.04 -18.84
N LEU A 271 -7.31 -43.83 -19.04
CA LEU A 271 -8.67 -43.45 -18.66
C LEU A 271 -9.53 -43.21 -19.88
N GLU A 272 -10.83 -43.45 -19.76
CA GLU A 272 -11.80 -43.14 -20.83
C GLU A 272 -11.86 -41.63 -21.11
N LYS A 273 -11.79 -40.82 -20.04
CA LYS A 273 -11.80 -39.37 -20.12
C LYS A 273 -10.52 -38.83 -19.45
N THR A 274 -9.77 -38.00 -20.14
CA THR A 274 -8.50 -37.46 -19.66
C THR A 274 -8.55 -35.97 -19.31
N LYS A 275 -9.70 -35.33 -19.51
CA LYS A 275 -9.92 -33.90 -19.17
C LYS A 275 -11.39 -33.64 -18.82
N VAL A 276 -11.63 -32.68 -17.94
CA VAL A 276 -12.96 -32.16 -17.59
C VAL A 276 -12.89 -30.64 -17.68
N SER A 277 -13.87 -30.04 -18.34
CA SER A 277 -13.92 -28.58 -18.46
C SER A 277 -14.29 -27.91 -17.14
N LEU A 278 -13.87 -26.66 -16.97
CA LEU A 278 -14.25 -25.83 -15.81
C LEU A 278 -15.78 -25.69 -15.74
N PHE A 279 -16.45 -25.62 -16.90
CA PHE A 279 -17.90 -25.53 -16.99
C PHE A 279 -18.61 -26.81 -16.47
N ASP A 280 -18.06 -28.00 -16.70
CA ASP A 280 -18.61 -29.26 -16.17
C ASP A 280 -18.39 -29.35 -14.63
N ILE A 281 -17.39 -28.67 -14.09
CA ILE A 281 -17.02 -28.68 -12.64
C ILE A 281 -17.86 -27.67 -11.86
N ALA A 282 -18.26 -26.57 -12.49
CA ALA A 282 -19.00 -25.46 -11.90
C ALA A 282 -20.43 -25.85 -11.51
#